data_3ad7ad1cbf9d9807ca3a22d401214a2e
#
_entry.id   3ad7ad1cbf9d9807ca3a22d401214a2e
#
_cell.length_a   1.000
_cell.length_b   1.000
_cell.length_c   1.000
_cell.angle_alpha   90.00
_cell.angle_beta   90.00
_cell.angle_gamma   90.00
#
_symmetry.space_group_name_H-M   'P 1'
#
loop_
_entity.id
_entity.type
_entity.pdbx_description
1 polymer ?
#
loop_
_entity_poly.entity_id
_entity_poly.type
_entity_poly.pdbx_seq_one_letter_code
_entity_poly.pdbx_strand_id
1 'polypeptide(L)'
;MSEIGQSIADIDWGEQWVLERQERHERREGSNAEFWNKRAPKFGTKRGVSPYATTFIEKLSLEPSDTVFDMGCGNGAIAIPLAKAGHAVIARDFSIGMLSQLAAQMEAESVTGIDYACMSWEDDWQAHGITDGMVDVAFASRSIITADLKDSLTKLSRVARKRACITISTASSPLVSSGALYSLGAKQIKSGDMLFAFAILVQMGFNPEVSYIESHRFDAFEDYDNAFDSMMRMIEAAERYTSTEDVETMKRNLPDWLHEHLVPNENAGKLNSHDEIEGPLRLDVDFIVRWAFISWEV
;
A
#
# COMPACT_ATOMS: atom_id res chain seq x y z
N MET A 1 -26.78 31.81 -16.99
CA MET A 1 -27.25 30.53 -16.46
C MET A 1 -25.99 29.80 -16.06
N SER A 2 -25.75 29.63 -14.76
CA SER A 2 -24.63 28.83 -14.25
C SER A 2 -24.91 27.38 -14.66
N GLU A 3 -23.98 26.74 -15.38
CA GLU A 3 -23.98 25.31 -15.54
C GLU A 3 -23.94 24.73 -14.11
N ILE A 4 -25.04 24.12 -13.70
CA ILE A 4 -25.08 23.32 -12.48
C ILE A 4 -24.14 22.14 -12.78
N GLY A 5 -23.00 22.09 -12.13
CA GLY A 5 -22.07 20.95 -12.26
C GLY A 5 -22.79 19.63 -11.98
N GLN A 6 -22.30 18.55 -12.55
CA GLN A 6 -22.81 17.21 -12.33
C GLN A 6 -22.95 16.92 -10.82
N SER A 7 -24.10 16.39 -10.40
CA SER A 7 -24.29 16.01 -8.99
C SER A 7 -23.31 14.90 -8.62
N ILE A 8 -22.79 14.93 -7.41
CA ILE A 8 -21.93 13.85 -6.87
C ILE A 8 -22.63 12.47 -6.96
N ALA A 9 -23.97 12.45 -6.86
CA ALA A 9 -24.77 11.25 -6.98
C ALA A 9 -24.81 10.65 -8.39
N ASP A 10 -24.53 11.47 -9.42
CA ASP A 10 -24.58 11.07 -10.83
C ASP A 10 -23.22 10.57 -11.37
N ILE A 11 -22.16 10.65 -10.53
CA ILE A 11 -20.81 10.18 -10.89
C ILE A 11 -20.73 8.68 -10.67
N ASP A 12 -20.38 7.89 -11.69
CA ASP A 12 -19.92 6.50 -11.49
C ASP A 12 -18.45 6.52 -11.08
N TRP A 13 -18.20 6.35 -9.79
CA TRP A 13 -16.84 6.39 -9.24
C TRP A 13 -15.97 5.23 -9.69
N GLY A 14 -16.56 4.08 -10.06
CA GLY A 14 -15.84 2.96 -10.66
C GLY A 14 -15.34 3.32 -12.06
N GLU A 15 -16.19 3.92 -12.90
CA GLU A 15 -15.80 4.38 -14.22
C GLU A 15 -14.73 5.49 -14.14
N GLN A 16 -14.90 6.45 -13.23
CA GLN A 16 -13.91 7.51 -13.01
C GLN A 16 -12.54 6.95 -12.57
N TRP A 17 -12.53 5.91 -11.74
CA TRP A 17 -11.29 5.22 -11.40
C TRP A 17 -10.60 4.62 -12.63
N VAL A 18 -11.36 3.91 -13.48
CA VAL A 18 -10.82 3.30 -14.70
C VAL A 18 -10.20 4.36 -15.61
N LEU A 19 -10.89 5.49 -15.82
CA LEU A 19 -10.38 6.60 -16.63
C LEU A 19 -9.08 7.20 -16.06
N GLU A 20 -9.05 7.48 -14.77
CA GLU A 20 -7.81 7.97 -14.13
C GLU A 20 -6.66 6.96 -14.18
N ARG A 21 -6.96 5.66 -14.07
CA ARG A 21 -5.93 4.61 -14.17
C ARG A 21 -5.39 4.48 -15.59
N GLN A 22 -6.23 4.61 -16.61
CA GLN A 22 -5.78 4.62 -18.01
C GLN A 22 -4.83 5.79 -18.28
N GLU A 23 -5.16 7.00 -17.88
CA GLU A 23 -4.28 8.16 -17.99
C GLU A 23 -2.95 7.97 -17.26
N ARG A 24 -2.98 7.29 -16.09
CA ARG A 24 -1.78 6.98 -15.33
C ARG A 24 -0.96 5.83 -15.95
N HIS A 25 -1.61 4.87 -16.61
CA HIS A 25 -0.94 3.72 -17.26
C HIS A 25 -0.17 4.11 -18.52
N GLU A 26 -0.70 5.03 -19.32
CA GLU A 26 0.01 5.57 -20.50
C GLU A 26 1.36 6.23 -20.12
N ARG A 27 1.58 6.50 -18.83
CA ARG A 27 2.77 7.15 -18.29
C ARG A 27 3.69 6.22 -17.45
N ARG A 28 3.38 4.93 -17.30
CA ARG A 28 4.15 4.00 -16.44
C ARG A 28 4.16 2.57 -16.97
N GLU A 29 5.33 1.93 -16.95
CA GLU A 29 5.38 0.47 -16.84
C GLU A 29 4.76 0.07 -15.51
N GLY A 30 3.63 -0.65 -15.55
CA GLY A 30 2.85 -1.01 -14.37
C GLY A 30 3.62 -1.90 -13.40
N SER A 31 3.25 -1.84 -12.13
CA SER A 31 3.61 -2.85 -11.15
C SER A 31 2.98 -4.19 -11.60
N ASN A 32 3.78 -5.05 -12.21
CA ASN A 32 3.39 -6.38 -12.70
C ASN A 32 4.11 -7.47 -11.92
N ALA A 33 3.77 -8.73 -12.19
CA ALA A 33 4.38 -9.87 -11.52
C ALA A 33 5.91 -9.90 -11.67
N GLU A 34 6.46 -9.51 -12.82
CA GLU A 34 7.89 -9.46 -13.06
C GLU A 34 8.60 -8.43 -12.16
N PHE A 35 8.01 -7.26 -11.98
CA PHE A 35 8.51 -6.24 -11.06
C PHE A 35 8.62 -6.76 -9.64
N TRP A 36 7.58 -7.45 -9.14
CA TRP A 36 7.57 -7.99 -7.79
C TRP A 36 8.46 -9.23 -7.66
N ASN A 37 8.52 -10.09 -8.68
CA ASN A 37 9.45 -11.23 -8.71
C ASN A 37 10.92 -10.79 -8.56
N LYS A 38 11.32 -9.72 -9.25
CA LYS A 38 12.67 -9.14 -9.13
C LYS A 38 12.96 -8.56 -7.73
N ARG A 39 11.94 -8.07 -7.05
CA ARG A 39 12.07 -7.46 -5.71
C ARG A 39 11.92 -8.48 -4.57
N ALA A 40 11.31 -9.62 -4.81
CA ALA A 40 11.02 -10.63 -3.81
C ALA A 40 12.23 -11.01 -2.93
N PRO A 41 13.47 -11.18 -3.45
CA PRO A 41 14.62 -11.50 -2.60
C PRO A 41 14.90 -10.49 -1.48
N LYS A 42 14.51 -9.23 -1.66
CA LYS A 42 14.69 -8.17 -0.65
C LYS A 42 13.70 -8.24 0.52
N PHE A 43 12.67 -9.08 0.39
CA PHE A 43 11.61 -9.23 1.41
C PHE A 43 11.78 -10.48 2.28
N GLY A 44 12.73 -11.37 1.96
CA GLY A 44 12.84 -12.72 2.54
C GLY A 44 13.49 -12.82 3.92
N THR A 45 14.10 -11.78 4.48
CA THR A 45 14.97 -11.90 5.66
C THR A 45 14.50 -11.16 6.91
N LYS A 46 13.33 -10.52 6.89
CA LYS A 46 12.86 -9.73 8.04
C LYS A 46 12.42 -10.63 9.19
N ARG A 47 13.09 -10.51 10.32
CA ARG A 47 12.67 -11.16 11.57
C ARG A 47 11.59 -10.33 12.26
N GLY A 48 10.48 -11.00 12.62
CA GLY A 48 9.39 -10.40 13.40
C GLY A 48 8.32 -9.70 12.56
N VAL A 49 7.25 -9.31 13.26
CA VAL A 49 6.09 -8.63 12.66
C VAL A 49 6.38 -7.13 12.63
N SER A 50 6.20 -6.49 11.49
CA SER A 50 6.42 -5.05 11.38
C SER A 50 5.35 -4.26 12.16
N PRO A 51 5.65 -3.03 12.66
CA PRO A 51 4.65 -2.20 13.35
C PRO A 51 3.38 -1.99 12.51
N TYR A 52 3.53 -1.82 11.19
CA TYR A 52 2.39 -1.75 10.27
C TYR A 52 1.55 -3.02 10.32
N ALA A 53 2.16 -4.20 10.22
CA ALA A 53 1.45 -5.47 10.23
C ALA A 53 0.75 -5.71 11.58
N THR A 54 1.40 -5.36 12.69
CA THR A 54 0.79 -5.43 14.03
C THR A 54 -0.48 -4.59 14.09
N THR A 55 -0.40 -3.30 13.73
CA THR A 55 -1.56 -2.39 13.75
C THR A 55 -2.64 -2.84 12.77
N PHE A 56 -2.26 -3.36 11.58
CA PHE A 56 -3.22 -3.89 10.62
C PHE A 56 -4.00 -5.07 11.20
N ILE A 57 -3.31 -6.05 11.80
CA ILE A 57 -3.91 -7.24 12.43
C ILE A 57 -4.86 -6.82 13.57
N GLU A 58 -4.43 -5.89 14.43
CA GLU A 58 -5.29 -5.36 15.49
C GLU A 58 -6.60 -4.76 14.94
N LYS A 59 -6.50 -4.01 13.83
CA LYS A 59 -7.66 -3.39 13.17
C LYS A 59 -8.57 -4.40 12.47
N LEU A 60 -8.07 -5.58 12.09
CA LEU A 60 -8.94 -6.66 11.61
C LEU A 60 -9.94 -7.09 12.68
N SER A 61 -9.66 -6.92 13.97
CA SER A 61 -10.55 -7.26 15.11
C SER A 61 -11.15 -8.65 14.94
N LEU A 62 -10.29 -9.66 14.71
CA LEU A 62 -10.70 -11.04 14.45
C LEU A 62 -11.15 -11.72 15.73
N GLU A 63 -12.18 -12.55 15.63
CA GLU A 63 -12.51 -13.53 16.67
C GLU A 63 -11.63 -14.79 16.51
N PRO A 64 -11.35 -15.52 17.59
CA PRO A 64 -10.41 -16.65 17.54
C PRO A 64 -10.74 -17.74 16.50
N SER A 65 -12.01 -17.87 16.10
CA SER A 65 -12.48 -18.86 15.11
C SER A 65 -12.55 -18.32 13.69
N ASP A 66 -12.26 -17.03 13.47
CA ASP A 66 -12.41 -16.43 12.15
C ASP A 66 -11.40 -17.01 11.15
N THR A 67 -11.92 -17.37 10.00
CA THR A 67 -11.15 -17.72 8.81
C THR A 67 -10.90 -16.48 7.97
N VAL A 68 -9.74 -16.38 7.33
CA VAL A 68 -9.35 -15.17 6.62
C VAL A 68 -8.87 -15.43 5.20
N PHE A 69 -9.11 -14.46 4.31
CA PHE A 69 -8.60 -14.43 2.96
C PHE A 69 -7.71 -13.19 2.77
N ASP A 70 -6.46 -13.41 2.38
CA ASP A 70 -5.44 -12.38 2.14
C ASP A 70 -5.15 -12.28 0.63
N MET A 71 -5.68 -11.25 -0.03
CA MET A 71 -5.45 -11.02 -1.46
C MET A 71 -4.30 -10.04 -1.70
N GLY A 72 -3.26 -10.52 -2.39
CA GLY A 72 -1.99 -9.84 -2.53
C GLY A 72 -1.13 -10.02 -1.27
N CYS A 73 -1.04 -11.27 -0.79
CA CYS A 73 -0.40 -11.62 0.48
C CYS A 73 1.13 -11.39 0.50
N GLY A 74 1.75 -11.22 -0.67
CA GLY A 74 3.19 -11.04 -0.79
C GLY A 74 3.99 -12.18 -0.15
N ASN A 75 4.96 -11.82 0.67
CA ASN A 75 5.79 -12.76 1.42
C ASN A 75 5.14 -13.24 2.73
N GLY A 76 3.85 -12.99 2.96
CA GLY A 76 3.12 -13.44 4.13
C GLY A 76 3.24 -12.58 5.38
N ALA A 77 3.58 -11.29 5.23
CA ALA A 77 3.77 -10.38 6.36
C ALA A 77 2.54 -10.25 7.29
N ILE A 78 1.33 -10.53 6.78
CA ILE A 78 0.08 -10.59 7.55
C ILE A 78 -0.34 -12.05 7.74
N ALA A 79 -0.29 -12.87 6.69
CA ALA A 79 -0.74 -14.26 6.70
C ALA A 79 -0.01 -15.12 7.75
N ILE A 80 1.32 -15.00 7.88
CA ILE A 80 2.11 -15.79 8.83
C ILE A 80 1.74 -15.48 10.29
N PRO A 81 1.70 -14.22 10.75
CA PRO A 81 1.24 -13.91 12.11
C PRO A 81 -0.19 -14.38 12.40
N LEU A 82 -1.11 -14.29 11.45
CA LEU A 82 -2.48 -14.79 11.62
C LEU A 82 -2.54 -16.31 11.77
N ALA A 83 -1.79 -17.04 10.95
CA ALA A 83 -1.69 -18.49 11.07
C ALA A 83 -1.06 -18.92 12.40
N LYS A 84 -0.04 -18.20 12.89
CA LYS A 84 0.54 -18.42 14.22
C LYS A 84 -0.44 -18.14 15.37
N ALA A 85 -1.37 -17.20 15.18
CA ALA A 85 -2.45 -16.94 16.12
C ALA A 85 -3.57 -17.99 16.07
N GLY A 86 -3.51 -18.94 15.12
CA GLY A 86 -4.44 -20.05 15.02
C GLY A 86 -5.56 -19.89 13.99
N HIS A 87 -5.54 -18.80 13.21
CA HIS A 87 -6.51 -18.60 12.13
C HIS A 87 -6.18 -19.48 10.92
N ALA A 88 -7.20 -20.02 10.27
CA ALA A 88 -7.06 -20.62 8.95
C ALA A 88 -6.97 -19.50 7.91
N VAL A 89 -5.89 -19.50 7.12
CA VAL A 89 -5.57 -18.44 6.16
C VAL A 89 -5.60 -18.97 4.75
N ILE A 90 -6.34 -18.31 3.87
CA ILE A 90 -6.25 -18.50 2.42
C ILE A 90 -5.53 -17.28 1.87
N ALA A 91 -4.37 -17.47 1.23
CA ALA A 91 -3.47 -16.42 0.78
C ALA A 91 -3.26 -16.50 -0.73
N ARG A 92 -3.43 -15.41 -1.44
CA ARG A 92 -3.25 -15.34 -2.89
C ARG A 92 -2.37 -14.16 -3.27
N ASP A 93 -1.46 -14.39 -4.20
CA ASP A 93 -0.61 -13.35 -4.79
C ASP A 93 -0.26 -13.71 -6.23
N PHE A 94 -0.13 -12.72 -7.09
CA PHE A 94 0.22 -12.94 -8.51
C PHE A 94 1.72 -13.14 -8.73
N SER A 95 2.57 -12.85 -7.74
CA SER A 95 4.02 -12.97 -7.79
C SER A 95 4.49 -14.30 -7.24
N ILE A 96 4.93 -15.20 -8.11
CA ILE A 96 5.54 -16.48 -7.71
C ILE A 96 6.78 -16.25 -6.85
N GLY A 97 7.54 -15.18 -7.12
CA GLY A 97 8.70 -14.82 -6.31
C GLY A 97 8.32 -14.49 -4.86
N MET A 98 7.24 -13.73 -4.65
CA MET A 98 6.72 -13.43 -3.33
C MET A 98 6.20 -14.68 -2.60
N LEU A 99 5.46 -15.52 -3.29
CA LEU A 99 4.98 -16.80 -2.74
C LEU A 99 6.12 -17.75 -2.37
N SER A 100 7.23 -17.74 -3.11
CA SER A 100 8.44 -18.49 -2.75
C SER A 100 9.05 -17.98 -1.45
N GLN A 101 9.02 -16.68 -1.19
CA GLN A 101 9.46 -16.11 0.09
C GLN A 101 8.50 -16.47 1.23
N LEU A 102 7.18 -16.45 0.98
CA LEU A 102 6.19 -16.94 1.94
C LEU A 102 6.46 -18.40 2.32
N ALA A 103 6.64 -19.29 1.34
CA ALA A 103 6.94 -20.69 1.59
C ALA A 103 8.21 -20.90 2.42
N ALA A 104 9.29 -20.19 2.07
CA ALA A 104 10.55 -20.26 2.80
C ALA A 104 10.42 -19.77 4.26
N GLN A 105 9.63 -18.72 4.50
CA GLN A 105 9.37 -18.23 5.85
C GLN A 105 8.49 -19.19 6.64
N MET A 106 7.46 -19.79 6.04
CA MET A 106 6.63 -20.83 6.66
C MET A 106 7.47 -22.00 7.12
N GLU A 107 8.41 -22.47 6.28
CA GLU A 107 9.34 -23.56 6.63
C GLU A 107 10.26 -23.14 7.77
N ALA A 108 10.93 -22.00 7.66
CA ALA A 108 11.88 -21.50 8.66
C ALA A 108 11.25 -21.30 10.04
N GLU A 109 9.97 -20.91 10.09
CA GLU A 109 9.24 -20.60 11.32
C GLU A 109 8.28 -21.76 11.74
N SER A 110 8.29 -22.90 11.00
CA SER A 110 7.42 -24.06 11.22
C SER A 110 5.93 -23.69 11.27
N VAL A 111 5.50 -22.78 10.40
CA VAL A 111 4.11 -22.31 10.31
C VAL A 111 3.33 -23.20 9.37
N THR A 112 2.13 -23.60 9.80
CA THR A 112 1.13 -24.35 9.02
C THR A 112 -0.20 -23.57 9.03
N GLY A 113 -1.20 -24.04 8.27
CA GLY A 113 -2.52 -23.43 8.29
C GLY A 113 -2.70 -22.29 7.28
N ILE A 114 -1.75 -22.13 6.34
CA ILE A 114 -1.88 -21.20 5.22
C ILE A 114 -2.04 -22.01 3.93
N ASP A 115 -3.20 -21.88 3.28
CA ASP A 115 -3.41 -22.32 1.89
C ASP A 115 -3.01 -21.18 0.96
N TYR A 116 -1.90 -21.30 0.23
CA TYR A 116 -1.43 -20.25 -0.65
C TYR A 116 -1.29 -20.75 -2.10
N ALA A 117 -1.65 -19.85 -3.05
CA ALA A 117 -1.52 -20.12 -4.48
C ALA A 117 -1.34 -18.84 -5.29
N CYS A 118 -0.80 -19.00 -6.50
CA CYS A 118 -0.69 -17.91 -7.46
C CYS A 118 -2.07 -17.56 -8.02
N MET A 119 -2.47 -16.29 -7.87
CA MET A 119 -3.73 -15.75 -8.40
C MET A 119 -3.63 -14.24 -8.49
N SER A 120 -4.14 -13.68 -9.58
CA SER A 120 -4.29 -12.24 -9.81
C SER A 120 -5.68 -11.73 -9.41
N TRP A 121 -5.81 -10.41 -9.25
CA TRP A 121 -7.08 -9.73 -9.10
C TRP A 121 -7.99 -9.91 -10.34
N GLU A 122 -7.37 -9.95 -11.53
CA GLU A 122 -8.03 -10.04 -12.81
C GLU A 122 -8.49 -11.47 -13.18
N ASP A 123 -8.01 -12.48 -12.44
CA ASP A 123 -8.38 -13.87 -12.69
C ASP A 123 -9.86 -14.15 -12.36
N ASP A 124 -10.38 -15.25 -12.91
CA ASP A 124 -11.63 -15.83 -12.46
C ASP A 124 -11.43 -16.54 -11.13
N TRP A 125 -11.82 -15.88 -10.04
CA TRP A 125 -11.62 -16.40 -8.68
C TRP A 125 -12.34 -17.72 -8.43
N GLN A 126 -13.50 -17.97 -9.08
CA GLN A 126 -14.21 -19.24 -8.95
C GLN A 126 -13.43 -20.39 -9.60
N ALA A 127 -12.76 -20.16 -10.73
CA ALA A 127 -11.87 -21.14 -11.34
C ALA A 127 -10.67 -21.48 -10.45
N HIS A 128 -10.27 -20.57 -9.54
CA HIS A 128 -9.24 -20.79 -8.51
C HIS A 128 -9.81 -21.33 -7.19
N GLY A 129 -11.08 -21.74 -7.16
CA GLY A 129 -11.72 -22.29 -5.97
C GLY A 129 -12.11 -21.26 -4.91
N ILE A 130 -12.06 -19.97 -5.22
CA ILE A 130 -12.50 -18.89 -4.32
C ILE A 130 -13.98 -18.62 -4.58
N THR A 131 -14.81 -18.89 -3.58
CA THR A 131 -16.27 -18.82 -3.70
C THR A 131 -16.87 -17.78 -2.75
N ASP A 132 -18.10 -17.39 -3.00
CA ASP A 132 -18.83 -16.45 -2.17
C ASP A 132 -19.00 -16.99 -0.74
N GLY A 133 -18.81 -16.13 0.28
CA GLY A 133 -18.92 -16.46 1.68
C GLY A 133 -17.93 -17.54 2.16
N MET A 134 -16.77 -17.65 1.52
CA MET A 134 -15.80 -18.70 1.82
C MET A 134 -15.10 -18.51 3.18
N VAL A 135 -14.88 -17.26 3.58
CA VAL A 135 -14.18 -16.88 4.82
C VAL A 135 -14.99 -15.90 5.65
N ASP A 136 -14.61 -15.73 6.92
CA ASP A 136 -15.26 -14.75 7.80
C ASP A 136 -14.82 -13.32 7.45
N VAL A 137 -13.53 -13.10 7.27
CA VAL A 137 -12.95 -11.79 6.94
C VAL A 137 -12.06 -11.89 5.72
N ALA A 138 -12.29 -11.05 4.70
CA ALA A 138 -11.44 -10.92 3.53
C ALA A 138 -10.70 -9.58 3.55
N PHE A 139 -9.43 -9.56 3.18
CA PHE A 139 -8.69 -8.32 3.16
C PHE A 139 -7.64 -8.23 2.05
N ALA A 140 -7.25 -6.99 1.77
CA ALA A 140 -6.15 -6.67 0.86
C ALA A 140 -5.28 -5.58 1.48
N SER A 141 -4.07 -5.95 1.89
CA SER A 141 -3.14 -5.03 2.53
C SER A 141 -2.14 -4.46 1.53
N ARG A 142 -2.33 -3.20 1.12
CA ARG A 142 -1.47 -2.47 0.17
C ARG A 142 -1.38 -3.12 -1.22
N SER A 143 -2.41 -3.86 -1.63
CA SER A 143 -2.44 -4.65 -2.86
C SER A 143 -3.65 -4.38 -3.77
N ILE A 144 -4.53 -3.42 -3.40
CA ILE A 144 -5.83 -3.17 -4.06
C ILE A 144 -5.76 -2.17 -5.25
N ILE A 145 -4.58 -1.68 -5.63
CA ILE A 145 -4.46 -0.73 -6.74
C ILE A 145 -4.52 -1.50 -8.07
N THR A 146 -5.72 -1.81 -8.51
CA THR A 146 -6.05 -2.59 -9.70
C THR A 146 -6.56 -1.71 -10.85
N ALA A 147 -6.72 -2.28 -12.04
CA ALA A 147 -7.29 -1.57 -13.18
C ALA A 147 -8.78 -1.24 -12.96
N ASP A 148 -9.53 -2.17 -12.36
CA ASP A 148 -10.93 -2.00 -11.98
C ASP A 148 -11.09 -2.20 -10.48
N LEU A 149 -11.13 -1.08 -9.75
CA LEU A 149 -11.25 -1.10 -8.30
C LEU A 149 -12.65 -1.57 -7.85
N LYS A 150 -13.70 -1.26 -8.63
CA LYS A 150 -15.07 -1.67 -8.31
C LYS A 150 -15.24 -3.18 -8.40
N ASP A 151 -14.68 -3.82 -9.43
CA ASP A 151 -14.65 -5.28 -9.54
C ASP A 151 -13.88 -5.91 -8.38
N SER A 152 -12.70 -5.37 -8.05
CA SER A 152 -11.87 -5.86 -6.95
C SER A 152 -12.57 -5.77 -5.59
N LEU A 153 -13.22 -4.64 -5.29
CA LEU A 153 -14.00 -4.46 -4.06
C LEU A 153 -15.21 -5.39 -4.03
N THR A 154 -15.85 -5.61 -5.18
CA THR A 154 -16.98 -6.55 -5.32
C THR A 154 -16.54 -7.98 -5.03
N LYS A 155 -15.43 -8.44 -5.63
CA LYS A 155 -14.87 -9.77 -5.40
C LYS A 155 -14.53 -9.97 -3.92
N LEU A 156 -13.84 -9.00 -3.31
CA LEU A 156 -13.45 -9.08 -1.91
C LEU A 156 -14.67 -9.14 -0.98
N SER A 157 -15.69 -8.33 -1.24
CA SER A 157 -16.95 -8.35 -0.48
C SER A 157 -17.67 -9.70 -0.58
N ARG A 158 -17.71 -10.30 -1.78
CA ARG A 158 -18.41 -11.57 -1.99
C ARG A 158 -17.76 -12.76 -1.27
N VAL A 159 -16.43 -12.76 -1.14
CA VAL A 159 -15.68 -13.84 -0.48
C VAL A 159 -15.90 -13.84 1.04
N ALA A 160 -16.12 -12.68 1.65
CA ALA A 160 -16.34 -12.54 3.07
C ALA A 160 -17.79 -12.86 3.49
N ARG A 161 -17.96 -13.38 4.71
CA ARG A 161 -19.26 -13.57 5.36
C ARG A 161 -19.63 -12.47 6.35
N LYS A 162 -18.61 -11.83 6.93
CA LYS A 162 -18.80 -10.83 7.98
C LYS A 162 -18.31 -9.47 7.53
N ARG A 163 -17.05 -9.38 7.09
CA ARG A 163 -16.41 -8.10 6.84
C ARG A 163 -15.32 -8.19 5.80
N ALA A 164 -15.18 -7.14 5.01
CA ALA A 164 -14.03 -6.95 4.16
C ALA A 164 -13.24 -5.70 4.56
N CYS A 165 -11.90 -5.73 4.35
CA CYS A 165 -10.99 -4.66 4.75
C CYS A 165 -9.94 -4.43 3.67
N ILE A 166 -9.54 -3.17 3.48
CA ILE A 166 -8.40 -2.85 2.61
C ILE A 166 -7.49 -1.82 3.29
N THR A 167 -6.23 -1.76 2.84
CA THR A 167 -5.45 -0.54 3.02
C THR A 167 -5.02 0.03 1.69
N ILE A 168 -5.19 1.34 1.59
CA ILE A 168 -4.85 2.14 0.41
C ILE A 168 -4.12 3.41 0.85
N SER A 169 -3.18 3.92 0.04
CA SER A 169 -2.43 5.11 0.40
C SER A 169 -3.33 6.35 0.47
N THR A 170 -3.13 7.17 1.50
CA THR A 170 -3.76 8.50 1.58
C THR A 170 -3.02 9.54 0.77
N ALA A 171 -1.73 9.29 0.47
CA ALA A 171 -0.92 10.10 -0.41
C ALA A 171 -0.98 9.56 -1.84
N SER A 172 -0.44 10.34 -2.74
CA SER A 172 -0.30 9.99 -4.14
C SER A 172 0.52 8.70 -4.38
N SER A 173 1.42 8.40 -3.47
CA SER A 173 2.28 7.20 -3.52
C SER A 173 2.89 6.96 -2.13
N PRO A 174 3.12 5.71 -1.72
CA PRO A 174 3.87 5.42 -0.49
C PRO A 174 5.35 5.86 -0.55
N LEU A 175 5.84 6.24 -1.73
CA LEU A 175 7.19 6.80 -1.91
C LEU A 175 7.24 8.31 -1.70
N VAL A 176 6.07 8.97 -1.53
CA VAL A 176 5.95 10.41 -1.48
C VAL A 176 5.51 10.84 -0.08
N SER A 177 6.34 11.63 0.59
CA SER A 177 5.94 12.33 1.81
C SER A 177 5.29 13.66 1.45
N SER A 178 3.97 13.77 1.63
CA SER A 178 3.26 15.03 1.41
C SER A 178 3.80 16.15 2.29
N GLY A 179 4.22 15.85 3.53
CA GLY A 179 4.82 16.82 4.44
C GLY A 179 6.12 17.40 3.90
N ALA A 180 7.03 16.55 3.41
CA ALA A 180 8.29 16.99 2.80
C ALA A 180 8.04 17.80 1.51
N LEU A 181 7.08 17.41 0.68
CA LEU A 181 6.75 18.16 -0.53
C LEU A 181 6.14 19.54 -0.22
N TYR A 182 5.30 19.64 0.80
CA TYR A 182 4.77 20.95 1.25
C TYR A 182 5.88 21.83 1.82
N SER A 183 6.83 21.26 2.59
CA SER A 183 7.98 22.04 3.08
C SER A 183 8.92 22.50 1.98
N LEU A 184 8.98 21.74 0.87
CA LEU A 184 9.68 22.13 -0.36
C LEU A 184 8.94 23.20 -1.21
N GLY A 185 7.69 23.51 -0.86
CA GLY A 185 6.91 24.58 -1.49
C GLY A 185 5.78 24.10 -2.41
N ALA A 186 5.40 22.83 -2.40
CA ALA A 186 4.19 22.38 -3.07
C ALA A 186 2.96 23.08 -2.46
N LYS A 187 2.09 23.62 -3.31
CA LYS A 187 0.84 24.25 -2.88
C LYS A 187 -0.29 23.25 -2.74
N GLN A 188 -0.33 22.27 -3.64
CA GLN A 188 -1.38 21.25 -3.66
C GLN A 188 -0.84 19.91 -4.17
N ILE A 189 -1.10 18.86 -3.41
CA ILE A 189 -0.84 17.48 -3.82
C ILE A 189 -2.19 16.78 -3.95
N LYS A 190 -2.55 16.38 -5.16
CA LYS A 190 -3.79 15.65 -5.42
C LYS A 190 -3.60 14.20 -4.96
N SER A 191 -4.50 13.73 -4.12
CA SER A 191 -4.59 12.34 -3.72
C SER A 191 -6.06 11.93 -3.79
N GLY A 192 -6.34 10.85 -4.47
CA GLY A 192 -7.71 10.44 -4.71
C GLY A 192 -7.99 8.96 -4.49
N ASP A 193 -6.96 8.10 -4.45
CA ASP A 193 -7.16 6.65 -4.46
C ASP A 193 -8.05 6.19 -3.29
N MET A 194 -7.83 6.72 -2.08
CA MET A 194 -8.68 6.45 -0.92
C MET A 194 -10.13 6.93 -1.13
N LEU A 195 -10.30 8.11 -1.74
CA LEU A 195 -11.63 8.69 -1.98
C LEU A 195 -12.42 7.85 -2.98
N PHE A 196 -11.76 7.32 -4.02
CA PHE A 196 -12.39 6.40 -4.97
C PHE A 196 -12.87 5.13 -4.27
N ALA A 197 -12.01 4.49 -3.46
CA ALA A 197 -12.39 3.27 -2.75
C ALA A 197 -13.59 3.52 -1.83
N PHE A 198 -13.59 4.61 -1.08
CA PHE A 198 -14.69 4.99 -0.19
C PHE A 198 -15.99 5.26 -0.98
N ALA A 199 -15.91 6.09 -2.02
CA ALA A 199 -17.08 6.46 -2.82
C ALA A 199 -17.69 5.26 -3.55
N ILE A 200 -16.87 4.37 -4.11
CA ILE A 200 -17.33 3.13 -4.74
C ILE A 200 -18.06 2.25 -3.73
N LEU A 201 -17.52 2.04 -2.53
CA LEU A 201 -18.17 1.24 -1.49
C LEU A 201 -19.52 1.83 -1.08
N VAL A 202 -19.62 3.16 -0.92
CA VAL A 202 -20.89 3.84 -0.64
C VAL A 202 -21.89 3.63 -1.79
N GLN A 203 -21.46 3.72 -3.05
CA GLN A 203 -22.33 3.45 -4.21
C GLN A 203 -22.75 1.98 -4.31
N MET A 204 -21.95 1.05 -3.81
CA MET A 204 -22.31 -0.37 -3.68
C MET A 204 -23.30 -0.64 -2.56
N GLY A 205 -23.64 0.38 -1.75
CA GLY A 205 -24.61 0.28 -0.65
C GLY A 205 -23.99 -0.08 0.71
N PHE A 206 -22.67 -0.11 0.83
CA PHE A 206 -21.98 -0.34 2.08
C PHE A 206 -21.84 0.95 2.92
N ASN A 207 -21.56 0.77 4.21
CA ASN A 207 -21.23 1.85 5.15
C ASN A 207 -19.77 1.69 5.60
N PRO A 208 -18.79 2.11 4.80
CA PRO A 208 -17.39 1.88 5.13
C PRO A 208 -16.92 2.76 6.28
N GLU A 209 -16.18 2.16 7.21
CA GLU A 209 -15.44 2.86 8.25
C GLU A 209 -14.01 3.13 7.79
N VAL A 210 -13.50 4.33 8.10
CA VAL A 210 -12.13 4.72 7.75
C VAL A 210 -11.34 5.03 9.00
N SER A 211 -10.20 4.40 9.12
CA SER A 211 -9.17 4.72 10.12
C SER A 211 -7.79 4.74 9.45
N TYR A 212 -6.73 5.03 10.20
CA TYR A 212 -5.42 5.19 9.60
C TYR A 212 -4.37 4.31 10.29
N ILE A 213 -3.39 3.87 9.48
CA ILE A 213 -2.16 3.24 9.95
C ILE A 213 -1.01 4.14 9.50
N GLU A 214 -0.20 4.60 10.44
CA GLU A 214 0.98 5.41 10.16
C GLU A 214 2.22 4.53 10.17
N SER A 215 3.07 4.74 9.19
CA SER A 215 4.38 4.12 9.10
C SER A 215 5.41 5.22 9.02
N HIS A 216 6.28 5.29 10.01
CA HIS A 216 7.42 6.20 9.99
C HIS A 216 8.51 5.60 9.11
N ARG A 217 9.03 6.40 8.22
CA ARG A 217 10.15 6.05 7.37
C ARG A 217 11.31 6.97 7.74
N PHE A 218 12.43 6.37 8.06
CA PHE A 218 13.68 7.09 8.30
C PHE A 218 14.62 6.73 7.14
N ASP A 219 14.96 7.72 6.34
CA ASP A 219 15.92 7.53 5.27
C ASP A 219 17.29 8.02 5.73
N ALA A 220 18.29 7.13 5.69
CA ALA A 220 19.68 7.44 5.93
C ALA A 220 20.43 7.51 4.60
N PHE A 221 21.43 8.38 4.53
CA PHE A 221 22.17 8.70 3.32
C PHE A 221 23.67 8.65 3.56
N GLU A 222 24.42 8.22 2.54
CA GLU A 222 25.88 8.18 2.58
C GLU A 222 26.49 9.58 2.51
N ASP A 223 25.89 10.46 1.70
CA ASP A 223 26.33 11.82 1.47
C ASP A 223 25.19 12.72 0.99
N TYR A 224 25.52 13.98 0.71
CA TYR A 224 24.57 14.95 0.18
C TYR A 224 24.02 14.56 -1.19
N ASP A 225 24.86 14.05 -2.09
CA ASP A 225 24.43 13.69 -3.46
C ASP A 225 23.42 12.54 -3.43
N ASN A 226 23.64 11.57 -2.56
CA ASN A 226 22.72 10.45 -2.36
C ASN A 226 21.36 10.94 -1.78
N ALA A 227 21.38 11.89 -0.85
CA ALA A 227 20.16 12.52 -0.33
C ALA A 227 19.44 13.33 -1.41
N PHE A 228 20.20 14.12 -2.19
CA PHE A 228 19.66 14.93 -3.27
C PHE A 228 18.97 14.07 -4.33
N ASP A 229 19.61 13.00 -4.79
CA ASP A 229 19.04 12.07 -5.77
C ASP A 229 17.78 11.37 -5.24
N SER A 230 17.76 11.03 -3.96
CA SER A 230 16.59 10.43 -3.33
C SER A 230 15.39 11.38 -3.31
N MET A 231 15.62 12.64 -2.92
CA MET A 231 14.59 13.67 -2.88
C MET A 231 14.13 14.07 -4.28
N MET A 232 15.03 14.14 -5.27
CA MET A 232 14.67 14.37 -6.68
C MET A 232 13.74 13.27 -7.20
N ARG A 233 14.05 12.00 -6.93
CA ARG A 233 13.14 10.89 -7.30
C ARG A 233 11.77 11.01 -6.64
N MET A 234 11.70 11.49 -5.40
CA MET A 234 10.43 11.74 -4.72
C MET A 234 9.64 12.87 -5.39
N ILE A 235 10.29 13.97 -5.75
CA ILE A 235 9.67 15.10 -6.47
C ILE A 235 9.15 14.62 -7.84
N GLU A 236 9.95 13.87 -8.58
CA GLU A 236 9.56 13.29 -9.87
C GLU A 236 8.38 12.31 -9.73
N ALA A 237 8.38 11.49 -8.69
CA ALA A 237 7.25 10.61 -8.40
C ALA A 237 5.96 11.39 -8.07
N ALA A 238 6.09 12.61 -7.54
CA ALA A 238 4.97 13.48 -7.23
C ALA A 238 4.43 14.30 -8.43
N GLU A 239 5.15 14.37 -9.55
CA GLU A 239 4.80 15.17 -10.72
C GLU A 239 3.38 14.92 -11.25
N ARG A 240 2.83 13.75 -11.04
CA ARG A 240 1.47 13.37 -11.46
C ARG A 240 0.37 13.90 -10.57
N TYR A 241 0.74 14.33 -9.38
CA TYR A 241 -0.16 14.65 -8.30
C TYR A 241 -0.12 16.11 -7.91
N THR A 242 0.71 16.88 -8.60
CA THR A 242 0.84 18.32 -8.38
C THR A 242 1.03 19.06 -9.70
N SER A 243 1.04 20.39 -9.65
CA SER A 243 1.24 21.21 -10.84
C SER A 243 2.71 21.23 -11.27
N THR A 244 2.94 21.48 -12.57
CA THR A 244 4.31 21.69 -13.09
C THR A 244 5.00 22.85 -12.36
N GLU A 245 4.27 23.91 -12.00
CA GLU A 245 4.79 25.06 -11.23
C GLU A 245 5.30 24.61 -9.86
N ASP A 246 4.56 23.76 -9.17
CA ASP A 246 4.95 23.21 -7.86
C ASP A 246 6.21 22.31 -8.00
N VAL A 247 6.28 21.47 -9.04
CA VAL A 247 7.45 20.64 -9.33
C VAL A 247 8.70 21.47 -9.51
N GLU A 248 8.63 22.51 -10.36
CA GLU A 248 9.77 23.42 -10.59
C GLU A 248 10.14 24.21 -9.32
N THR A 249 9.16 24.56 -8.51
CA THR A 249 9.40 25.22 -7.23
C THR A 249 10.11 24.31 -6.25
N MET A 250 9.67 23.06 -6.11
CA MET A 250 10.31 22.07 -5.26
C MET A 250 11.75 21.76 -5.71
N LYS A 251 11.97 21.56 -7.02
CA LYS A 251 13.32 21.34 -7.57
C LYS A 251 14.26 22.51 -7.28
N ARG A 252 13.77 23.73 -7.42
CA ARG A 252 14.56 24.94 -7.14
C ARG A 252 14.90 25.11 -5.66
N ASN A 253 13.98 24.75 -4.77
CA ASN A 253 14.15 24.91 -3.33
C ASN A 253 14.98 23.75 -2.71
N LEU A 254 15.08 22.61 -3.39
CA LEU A 254 15.69 21.39 -2.84
C LEU A 254 17.13 21.58 -2.31
N PRO A 255 18.06 22.29 -2.99
CA PRO A 255 19.41 22.46 -2.47
C PRO A 255 19.44 23.15 -1.12
N ASP A 256 18.75 24.30 -0.98
CA ASP A 256 18.70 25.07 0.28
C ASP A 256 17.98 24.28 1.37
N TRP A 257 16.88 23.61 1.03
CA TRP A 257 16.12 22.77 1.93
C TRP A 257 16.96 21.60 2.46
N LEU A 258 17.77 20.93 1.63
CA LEU A 258 18.67 19.86 2.06
C LEU A 258 19.78 20.40 2.99
N HIS A 259 20.32 21.58 2.72
CA HIS A 259 21.31 22.19 3.61
C HIS A 259 20.73 22.50 5.01
N GLU A 260 19.44 22.77 5.10
CA GLU A 260 18.77 23.01 6.38
C GLU A 260 18.39 21.71 7.10
N HIS A 261 17.95 20.69 6.37
CA HIS A 261 17.31 19.49 6.95
C HIS A 261 18.17 18.23 6.95
N LEU A 262 19.31 18.23 6.28
CA LEU A 262 20.24 17.08 6.27
C LEU A 262 21.20 17.17 7.45
N VAL A 263 20.97 16.31 8.44
CA VAL A 263 21.69 16.33 9.71
C VAL A 263 22.49 15.03 9.94
N PRO A 264 23.47 15.04 10.87
CA PRO A 264 24.15 13.81 11.26
C PRO A 264 23.18 12.74 11.78
N ASN A 265 23.41 11.49 11.40
CA ASN A 265 22.62 10.35 11.83
C ASN A 265 23.23 9.68 13.07
N GLU A 266 22.54 9.72 14.20
CA GLU A 266 22.97 9.07 15.45
C GLU A 266 22.99 7.53 15.38
N ASN A 267 22.38 6.95 14.36
CA ASN A 267 22.37 5.51 14.10
C ASN A 267 23.37 5.09 13.01
N ALA A 268 24.21 6.00 12.52
CA ALA A 268 25.24 5.71 11.53
C ALA A 268 26.04 4.46 11.89
N GLY A 269 26.22 3.57 10.93
CA GLY A 269 26.95 2.30 11.11
C GLY A 269 26.18 1.20 11.82
N LYS A 270 24.93 1.43 12.28
CA LYS A 270 24.06 0.38 12.83
C LYS A 270 23.22 -0.24 11.73
N LEU A 271 22.75 -1.46 11.94
CA LEU A 271 21.79 -2.11 11.06
C LEU A 271 20.39 -1.50 11.28
N ASN A 272 19.73 -1.14 10.18
CA ASN A 272 18.32 -0.74 10.18
C ASN A 272 17.39 -1.97 10.24
N SER A 273 16.10 -1.74 10.20
CA SER A 273 15.07 -2.81 10.17
C SER A 273 15.09 -3.66 8.89
N HIS A 274 15.98 -3.39 7.95
CA HIS A 274 16.16 -4.11 6.68
C HIS A 274 17.51 -4.80 6.61
N ASP A 275 18.24 -4.87 7.74
CA ASP A 275 19.61 -5.40 7.83
C ASP A 275 20.63 -4.64 6.92
N GLU A 276 20.35 -3.37 6.63
CA GLU A 276 21.26 -2.49 5.89
C GLU A 276 21.97 -1.56 6.87
N ILE A 277 23.24 -1.26 6.64
CA ILE A 277 24.01 -0.31 7.45
C ILE A 277 23.48 1.09 7.15
N GLU A 278 23.10 1.82 8.20
CA GLU A 278 22.64 3.20 8.07
C GLU A 278 23.82 4.14 7.75
N GLY A 279 23.59 5.00 6.76
CA GLY A 279 24.54 6.04 6.38
C GLY A 279 24.72 7.13 7.44
N PRO A 280 25.77 7.98 7.29
CA PRO A 280 26.14 9.01 8.27
C PRO A 280 25.18 10.19 8.35
N LEU A 281 24.30 10.36 7.38
CA LEU A 281 23.36 11.49 7.30
C LEU A 281 21.91 11.01 7.30
N ARG A 282 21.00 11.83 7.83
CA ARG A 282 19.55 11.63 7.77
C ARG A 282 18.84 12.97 7.60
N LEU A 283 17.57 12.92 7.20
CA LEU A 283 16.71 14.09 7.30
C LEU A 283 16.17 14.24 8.73
N ASP A 284 16.03 15.47 9.21
CA ASP A 284 15.41 15.80 10.49
C ASP A 284 13.88 15.97 10.39
N VAL A 285 13.32 15.69 9.21
CA VAL A 285 11.87 15.70 8.94
C VAL A 285 11.31 14.30 8.98
N ASP A 286 10.16 14.14 9.62
CA ASP A 286 9.46 12.86 9.67
C ASP A 286 8.83 12.53 8.30
N PHE A 287 9.21 11.38 7.75
CA PHE A 287 8.52 10.77 6.63
C PHE A 287 7.41 9.86 7.16
N ILE A 288 6.20 10.39 7.20
CA ILE A 288 5.03 9.61 7.60
C ILE A 288 4.29 9.14 6.35
N VAL A 289 4.31 7.83 6.14
CA VAL A 289 3.42 7.19 5.17
C VAL A 289 2.13 6.82 5.89
N ARG A 290 1.03 7.44 5.50
CA ARG A 290 -0.29 7.17 6.08
C ARG A 290 -1.10 6.29 5.13
N TRP A 291 -1.59 5.18 5.66
CA TRP A 291 -2.47 4.26 4.97
C TRP A 291 -3.89 4.41 5.50
N ALA A 292 -4.86 4.62 4.63
CA ALA A 292 -6.25 4.49 5.00
C ALA A 292 -6.59 3.01 5.14
N PHE A 293 -6.99 2.60 6.34
CA PHE A 293 -7.63 1.31 6.59
C PHE A 293 -9.13 1.53 6.44
N ILE A 294 -9.71 0.90 5.44
CA ILE A 294 -11.14 0.98 5.14
C ILE A 294 -11.73 -0.41 5.39
N SER A 295 -12.77 -0.49 6.22
CA SER A 295 -13.49 -1.72 6.53
C SER A 295 -14.98 -1.54 6.35
N TRP A 296 -15.67 -2.60 5.95
CA TRP A 296 -17.13 -2.62 5.79
C TRP A 296 -17.69 -3.99 6.08
N GLU A 297 -18.90 -4.02 6.64
CA GLU A 297 -19.71 -5.24 6.81
C GLU A 297 -20.32 -5.65 5.46
N VAL A 298 -20.42 -6.97 5.22
CA VAL A 298 -20.91 -7.55 3.96
C VAL A 298 -22.19 -8.36 4.16
#